data_bc207aefbe8dabe35ab1c8610e221126
#
_entry.id   bc207aefbe8dabe35ab1c8610e221126
#
_cell.length_a   1.000
_cell.length_b   1.000
_cell.length_c   1.000
_cell.angle_alpha   90.00
_cell.angle_beta   90.00
_cell.angle_gamma   90.00
#
_symmetry.space_group_name_H-M   'P 1'
#
loop_
_entity.id
_entity.type
_entity.pdbx_description
1 polymer ?
#
loop_
_entity_poly.entity_id
_entity_poly.type
_entity_poly.pdbx_seq_one_letter_code
_entity_poly.pdbx_strand_id
1 'polypeptide(L)'
;MSRQALRQQAEKHRLVRLFRGAYMDAQEYAALDISGRYRARAQAFLATHAKLRAWGITAAALEGAPVLGGAPLHFGGARSHAKSKQDGCAFHEASLETPSNPVAQTLFECASTSPLPDALLAANYLLRRSSAKAQGGLVACRDIDESTTEALVWEPATSGSGEASSRSAFDIRMLDMEEPEFLANYSAARVTGFVSPEAELLWLAFAQLCFANGGKRGIRSALKAGLYFTDQVESPAESLLIARCAELGFEIPYLQVNILDPSNGRHLGRVDGLWPSEAVQKSLYRSDSRFGRFLQCRRLGDNGSIVIDFDGKLKYRQDYAEILERERQRQNAIGNLGFRF
;
A
#
# COMPACT_ATOMS: atom_id res chain seq x y z
N MET A 1 -30.99 -4.59 26.97
CA MET A 1 -31.91 -3.50 26.54
C MET A 1 -32.92 -4.03 25.53
N SER A 2 -34.20 -3.59 25.62
CA SER A 2 -35.24 -3.99 24.65
C SER A 2 -35.00 -3.27 23.29
N ARG A 3 -35.54 -3.85 22.18
CA ARG A 3 -35.49 -3.20 20.85
C ARG A 3 -36.10 -1.80 20.84
N GLN A 4 -37.15 -1.59 21.65
CA GLN A 4 -37.82 -0.31 21.78
C GLN A 4 -36.93 0.72 22.50
N ALA A 5 -36.25 0.33 23.57
CA ALA A 5 -35.32 1.19 24.29
C ALA A 5 -34.12 1.61 23.40
N LEU A 6 -33.60 0.70 22.57
CA LEU A 6 -32.54 1.01 21.60
C LEU A 6 -32.99 2.03 20.55
N ARG A 7 -34.22 1.90 20.03
CA ARG A 7 -34.79 2.88 19.08
C ARG A 7 -34.97 4.25 19.74
N GLN A 8 -35.51 4.31 20.96
CA GLN A 8 -35.63 5.59 21.70
C GLN A 8 -34.31 6.26 21.98
N GLN A 9 -33.26 5.49 22.28
CA GLN A 9 -31.91 6.03 22.46
C GLN A 9 -31.32 6.56 21.13
N ALA A 10 -31.58 5.87 20.01
CA ALA A 10 -31.17 6.33 18.67
C ALA A 10 -31.92 7.60 18.27
N GLU A 11 -33.24 7.70 18.56
CA GLU A 11 -34.07 8.90 18.33
C GLU A 11 -33.61 10.09 19.19
N LYS A 12 -33.05 9.84 20.37
CA LYS A 12 -32.42 10.87 21.23
C LYS A 12 -30.96 11.18 20.83
N HIS A 13 -30.50 10.72 19.69
CA HIS A 13 -29.13 10.88 19.16
C HIS A 13 -28.00 10.41 20.10
N ARG A 14 -28.30 9.54 21.06
CA ARG A 14 -27.30 8.94 21.94
C ARG A 14 -26.63 7.70 21.32
N LEU A 15 -27.31 7.07 20.35
CA LEU A 15 -26.82 5.91 19.62
C LEU A 15 -26.89 6.14 18.11
N VAL A 16 -25.87 5.72 17.39
CA VAL A 16 -25.86 5.62 15.94
C VAL A 16 -26.22 4.19 15.55
N ARG A 17 -27.19 4.03 14.66
CA ARG A 17 -27.52 2.73 14.09
C ARG A 17 -26.54 2.39 12.98
N LEU A 18 -25.72 1.36 13.18
CA LEU A 18 -24.79 0.86 12.17
C LEU A 18 -25.48 -0.02 11.13
N PHE A 19 -26.29 -0.97 11.62
CA PHE A 19 -27.16 -1.86 10.84
C PHE A 19 -28.42 -2.23 11.64
N ARG A 20 -29.28 -3.05 11.04
CA ARG A 20 -30.47 -3.58 11.74
C ARG A 20 -30.04 -4.42 12.94
N GLY A 21 -30.36 -3.93 14.14
CA GLY A 21 -30.02 -4.60 15.40
C GLY A 21 -28.64 -4.28 15.97
N ALA A 22 -27.83 -3.48 15.29
CA ALA A 22 -26.50 -3.08 15.72
C ALA A 22 -26.40 -1.55 15.89
N TYR A 23 -25.98 -1.12 17.08
CA TYR A 23 -25.89 0.28 17.48
C TYR A 23 -24.55 0.53 18.19
N MET A 24 -24.07 1.75 18.12
CA MET A 24 -22.87 2.23 18.80
C MET A 24 -23.18 3.57 19.46
N ASP A 25 -22.47 3.90 20.53
CA ASP A 25 -22.56 5.23 21.13
C ASP A 25 -22.22 6.32 20.12
N ALA A 26 -22.99 7.42 20.13
CA ALA A 26 -22.84 8.47 19.13
C ALA A 26 -21.54 9.26 19.29
N GLN A 27 -21.07 9.46 20.52
CA GLN A 27 -19.82 10.17 20.78
C GLN A 27 -18.62 9.30 20.38
N GLU A 28 -18.65 8.00 20.75
CA GLU A 28 -17.63 7.04 20.32
C GLU A 28 -17.53 6.95 18.80
N TYR A 29 -18.71 6.85 18.12
CA TYR A 29 -18.73 6.79 16.65
C TYR A 29 -18.22 8.08 16.00
N ALA A 30 -18.56 9.24 16.57
CA ALA A 30 -18.09 10.53 16.06
C ALA A 30 -16.57 10.72 16.22
N ALA A 31 -15.98 10.14 17.27
CA ALA A 31 -14.55 10.17 17.51
C ALA A 31 -13.74 9.28 16.55
N LEU A 32 -14.36 8.30 15.89
CA LEU A 32 -13.69 7.44 14.93
C LEU A 32 -13.36 8.19 13.64
N ASP A 33 -12.18 7.90 13.10
CA ASP A 33 -11.81 8.28 11.74
C ASP A 33 -12.63 7.46 10.69
N ILE A 34 -12.41 7.72 9.41
CA ILE A 34 -13.10 7.04 8.31
C ILE A 34 -12.90 5.53 8.39
N SER A 35 -11.66 5.08 8.60
CA SER A 35 -11.32 3.65 8.70
C SER A 35 -11.92 3.00 9.95
N GLY A 36 -11.94 3.73 11.06
CA GLY A 36 -12.58 3.29 12.31
C GLY A 36 -14.09 3.08 12.16
N ARG A 37 -14.78 4.04 11.53
CA ARG A 37 -16.20 3.92 11.22
C ARG A 37 -16.50 2.76 10.27
N TYR A 38 -15.65 2.56 9.27
CA TYR A 38 -15.76 1.43 8.36
C TYR A 38 -15.62 0.10 9.10
N ARG A 39 -14.59 -0.05 9.97
CA ARG A 39 -14.38 -1.25 10.80
C ARG A 39 -15.55 -1.52 11.74
N ALA A 40 -16.03 -0.49 12.43
CA ALA A 40 -17.19 -0.62 13.33
C ALA A 40 -18.43 -1.16 12.61
N ARG A 41 -18.69 -0.64 11.40
CA ARG A 41 -19.79 -1.14 10.56
C ARG A 41 -19.57 -2.59 10.11
N ALA A 42 -18.37 -2.95 9.68
CA ALA A 42 -18.01 -4.30 9.25
C ALA A 42 -18.18 -5.31 10.38
N GLN A 43 -17.68 -5.01 11.58
CA GLN A 43 -17.79 -5.85 12.77
C GLN A 43 -19.26 -6.02 13.19
N ALA A 44 -20.02 -4.94 13.23
CA ALA A 44 -21.45 -4.96 13.55
C ALA A 44 -22.26 -5.84 12.57
N PHE A 45 -21.91 -5.80 11.29
CA PHE A 45 -22.55 -6.63 10.27
C PHE A 45 -22.21 -8.11 10.45
N LEU A 46 -20.93 -8.45 10.61
CA LEU A 46 -20.48 -9.84 10.80
C LEU A 46 -21.05 -10.46 12.09
N ALA A 47 -21.16 -9.69 13.17
CA ALA A 47 -21.77 -10.15 14.43
C ALA A 47 -23.23 -10.62 14.26
N THR A 48 -23.93 -10.11 13.26
CA THR A 48 -25.33 -10.48 12.96
C THR A 48 -25.48 -11.46 11.80
N HIS A 49 -24.38 -11.81 11.11
CA HIS A 49 -24.37 -12.65 9.90
C HIS A 49 -23.27 -13.71 9.95
N ALA A 50 -23.39 -14.68 10.86
CA ALA A 50 -22.37 -15.72 11.11
C ALA A 50 -22.02 -16.61 9.89
N LYS A 51 -22.82 -16.58 8.82
CA LYS A 51 -22.56 -17.31 7.56
C LYS A 51 -21.79 -16.50 6.53
N LEU A 52 -21.28 -15.34 6.93
CA LEU A 52 -20.46 -14.48 6.09
C LEU A 52 -19.09 -14.27 6.71
N ARG A 53 -18.10 -14.06 5.87
CA ARG A 53 -16.76 -13.58 6.27
C ARG A 53 -16.48 -12.23 5.64
N ALA A 54 -15.55 -11.48 6.22
CA ALA A 54 -15.01 -10.32 5.58
C ALA A 54 -14.31 -10.72 4.26
N TRP A 55 -14.40 -9.85 3.25
CA TRP A 55 -13.83 -10.07 1.93
C TRP A 55 -13.01 -8.86 1.48
N GLY A 56 -11.87 -9.09 0.83
CA GLY A 56 -11.07 -8.06 0.19
C GLY A 56 -10.75 -6.89 1.12
N ILE A 57 -11.09 -5.66 0.70
CA ILE A 57 -10.78 -4.44 1.49
C ILE A 57 -11.43 -4.45 2.89
N THR A 58 -12.56 -5.15 3.07
CA THR A 58 -13.16 -5.28 4.41
C THR A 58 -12.33 -6.18 5.30
N ALA A 59 -11.80 -7.28 4.77
CA ALA A 59 -10.87 -8.15 5.51
C ALA A 59 -9.58 -7.39 5.86
N ALA A 60 -9.00 -6.69 4.90
CA ALA A 60 -7.83 -5.85 5.12
C ALA A 60 -8.07 -4.75 6.16
N ALA A 61 -9.23 -4.09 6.12
CA ALA A 61 -9.59 -3.06 7.08
C ALA A 61 -9.72 -3.59 8.50
N LEU A 62 -10.28 -4.79 8.68
CA LEU A 62 -10.34 -5.44 10.00
C LEU A 62 -8.94 -5.79 10.55
N GLU A 63 -7.97 -6.00 9.67
CA GLU A 63 -6.55 -6.13 10.02
C GLU A 63 -5.84 -4.78 10.23
N GLY A 64 -6.55 -3.67 10.09
CA GLY A 64 -6.04 -2.31 10.35
C GLY A 64 -5.72 -1.49 9.10
N ALA A 65 -5.88 -2.03 7.89
CA ALA A 65 -5.63 -1.27 6.67
C ALA A 65 -6.53 -0.02 6.59
N PRO A 66 -6.01 1.10 6.08
CA PRO A 66 -6.79 2.30 5.84
C PRO A 66 -7.80 2.06 4.70
N VAL A 67 -8.90 2.82 4.72
CA VAL A 67 -9.98 2.72 3.73
C VAL A 67 -10.33 4.12 3.24
N LEU A 68 -10.63 4.24 1.95
CA LEU A 68 -11.14 5.48 1.37
C LEU A 68 -12.60 5.73 1.77
N GLY A 69 -12.97 6.99 1.89
CA GLY A 69 -14.34 7.36 2.20
C GLY A 69 -15.33 6.89 1.12
N GLY A 70 -16.47 6.35 1.55
CA GLY A 70 -17.50 5.86 0.64
C GLY A 70 -17.31 4.44 0.10
N ALA A 71 -16.20 3.77 0.43
CA ALA A 71 -16.01 2.37 0.04
C ALA A 71 -17.11 1.46 0.58
N PRO A 72 -17.68 0.56 -0.25
CA PRO A 72 -18.67 -0.41 0.22
C PRO A 72 -18.02 -1.45 1.13
N LEU A 73 -18.82 -2.04 2.02
CA LEU A 73 -18.41 -3.21 2.79
C LEU A 73 -18.47 -4.46 1.90
N HIS A 74 -17.44 -5.28 1.92
CA HIS A 74 -17.36 -6.50 1.13
C HIS A 74 -17.44 -7.74 2.01
N PHE A 75 -18.35 -8.68 1.68
CA PHE A 75 -18.53 -9.93 2.40
C PHE A 75 -18.55 -11.12 1.46
N GLY A 76 -17.93 -12.21 1.89
CA GLY A 76 -17.90 -13.48 1.19
C GLY A 76 -18.80 -14.50 1.87
N GLY A 77 -19.49 -15.33 1.09
CA GLY A 77 -20.35 -16.40 1.58
C GLY A 77 -20.91 -17.27 0.47
N ALA A 78 -21.88 -18.14 0.81
CA ALA A 78 -22.53 -19.00 -0.17
C ALA A 78 -23.19 -18.18 -1.30
N ARG A 79 -23.32 -18.79 -2.47
CA ARG A 79 -23.88 -18.15 -3.68
C ARG A 79 -25.23 -17.46 -3.48
N SER A 80 -26.07 -17.96 -2.58
CA SER A 80 -27.35 -17.35 -2.20
C SER A 80 -27.19 -15.93 -1.62
N HIS A 81 -26.06 -15.65 -0.95
CA HIS A 81 -25.75 -14.34 -0.39
C HIS A 81 -25.21 -13.37 -1.45
N ALA A 82 -24.49 -13.85 -2.48
CA ALA A 82 -23.97 -13.01 -3.54
C ALA A 82 -25.03 -12.26 -4.35
N LYS A 83 -26.29 -12.66 -4.27
CA LYS A 83 -27.44 -11.99 -4.89
C LYS A 83 -28.13 -10.99 -3.95
N SER A 84 -27.75 -10.94 -2.68
CA SER A 84 -28.34 -10.01 -1.71
C SER A 84 -27.90 -8.59 -2.01
N LYS A 85 -28.86 -7.66 -2.07
CA LYS A 85 -28.58 -6.22 -2.17
C LYS A 85 -28.86 -5.59 -0.81
N GLN A 86 -27.83 -5.02 -0.22
CA GLN A 86 -27.96 -4.17 0.97
C GLN A 86 -27.17 -2.88 0.69
N ASP A 87 -27.73 -1.75 1.07
CA ASP A 87 -27.10 -0.45 0.86
C ASP A 87 -25.69 -0.40 1.48
N GLY A 88 -24.71 -0.08 0.67
CA GLY A 88 -23.31 0.01 1.07
C GLY A 88 -22.62 -1.34 1.33
N CYS A 89 -23.19 -2.47 0.89
CA CYS A 89 -22.58 -3.80 0.98
C CYS A 89 -22.49 -4.46 -0.39
N ALA A 90 -21.35 -5.11 -0.65
CA ALA A 90 -21.10 -5.98 -1.80
C ALA A 90 -20.88 -7.42 -1.31
N PHE A 91 -21.48 -8.38 -2.00
CA PHE A 91 -21.41 -9.79 -1.61
C PHE A 91 -20.73 -10.60 -2.71
N HIS A 92 -19.85 -11.51 -2.29
CA HIS A 92 -19.06 -12.37 -3.15
C HIS A 92 -19.29 -13.83 -2.84
N GLU A 93 -19.29 -14.68 -3.85
CA GLU A 93 -19.30 -16.14 -3.67
C GLU A 93 -17.94 -16.59 -3.13
N ALA A 94 -17.94 -17.20 -1.94
CA ALA A 94 -16.71 -17.63 -1.27
C ALA A 94 -16.95 -18.84 -0.39
N SER A 95 -15.92 -19.69 -0.25
CA SER A 95 -15.84 -20.66 0.83
C SER A 95 -15.70 -19.98 2.18
N LEU A 96 -16.25 -20.57 3.20
CA LEU A 96 -16.04 -20.19 4.61
C LEU A 96 -14.82 -20.88 5.21
N GLU A 97 -14.20 -21.81 4.48
CA GLU A 97 -12.96 -22.44 4.90
C GLU A 97 -11.82 -21.44 4.97
N THR A 98 -10.97 -21.61 5.97
CA THR A 98 -9.78 -20.75 6.11
C THR A 98 -8.78 -21.11 5.01
N PRO A 99 -8.37 -20.16 4.17
CA PRO A 99 -7.37 -20.42 3.14
C PRO A 99 -6.01 -20.72 3.76
N SER A 100 -5.19 -21.49 3.04
CA SER A 100 -3.81 -21.84 3.47
C SER A 100 -2.93 -20.60 3.71
N ASN A 101 -3.12 -19.55 2.92
CA ASN A 101 -2.48 -18.25 3.11
C ASN A 101 -3.55 -17.14 3.15
N PRO A 102 -4.07 -16.79 4.33
CA PRO A 102 -5.14 -15.79 4.46
C PRO A 102 -4.75 -14.40 3.96
N VAL A 103 -3.49 -14.00 4.12
CA VAL A 103 -3.03 -12.68 3.66
C VAL A 103 -2.98 -12.64 2.14
N ALA A 104 -2.35 -13.60 1.49
CA ALA A 104 -2.32 -13.67 0.03
C ALA A 104 -3.72 -13.76 -0.58
N GLN A 105 -4.64 -14.50 0.06
CA GLN A 105 -6.03 -14.54 -0.34
C GLN A 105 -6.70 -13.15 -0.25
N THR A 106 -6.44 -12.41 0.84
CA THR A 106 -6.97 -11.05 1.01
C THR A 106 -6.39 -10.11 -0.05
N LEU A 107 -5.09 -10.22 -0.37
CA LEU A 107 -4.47 -9.44 -1.47
C LEU A 107 -5.18 -9.70 -2.80
N PHE A 108 -5.43 -10.97 -3.12
CA PHE A 108 -6.13 -11.38 -4.34
C PHE A 108 -7.57 -10.84 -4.38
N GLU A 109 -8.30 -10.95 -3.28
CA GLU A 109 -9.67 -10.45 -3.15
C GLU A 109 -9.72 -8.92 -3.31
N CYS A 110 -8.81 -8.17 -2.67
CA CYS A 110 -8.71 -6.72 -2.86
C CYS A 110 -8.47 -6.36 -4.33
N ALA A 111 -7.47 -6.98 -4.93
CA ALA A 111 -7.03 -6.67 -6.29
C ALA A 111 -8.06 -7.05 -7.36
N SER A 112 -8.82 -8.14 -7.14
CA SER A 112 -9.80 -8.63 -8.11
C SER A 112 -11.15 -7.93 -8.04
N THR A 113 -11.49 -7.27 -6.93
CA THR A 113 -12.85 -6.76 -6.69
C THR A 113 -12.93 -5.26 -6.43
N SER A 114 -11.80 -4.60 -6.19
CA SER A 114 -11.76 -3.18 -5.83
C SER A 114 -11.09 -2.32 -6.91
N PRO A 115 -11.38 -1.01 -6.97
CA PRO A 115 -10.60 -0.06 -7.77
C PRO A 115 -9.13 -0.09 -7.37
N LEU A 116 -8.23 0.27 -8.30
CA LEU A 116 -6.79 0.22 -8.08
C LEU A 116 -6.33 0.99 -6.82
N PRO A 117 -6.82 2.22 -6.55
CA PRO A 117 -6.42 2.95 -5.34
C PRO A 117 -6.75 2.22 -4.04
N ASP A 118 -7.97 1.66 -3.93
CA ASP A 118 -8.38 0.89 -2.75
C ASP A 118 -7.58 -0.41 -2.62
N ALA A 119 -7.33 -1.09 -3.74
CA ALA A 119 -6.55 -2.33 -3.76
C ALA A 119 -5.11 -2.09 -3.30
N LEU A 120 -4.43 -1.03 -3.83
CA LEU A 120 -3.05 -0.71 -3.43
C LEU A 120 -2.96 -0.25 -1.98
N LEU A 121 -3.92 0.55 -1.53
CA LEU A 121 -3.98 1.03 -0.15
C LEU A 121 -4.04 -0.14 0.85
N ALA A 122 -4.91 -1.11 0.58
CA ALA A 122 -5.07 -2.29 1.41
C ALA A 122 -3.86 -3.24 1.31
N ALA A 123 -3.42 -3.53 0.09
CA ALA A 123 -2.36 -4.49 -0.17
C ALA A 123 -1.01 -4.03 0.38
N ASN A 124 -0.59 -2.81 0.11
CA ASN A 124 0.68 -2.28 0.56
C ASN A 124 0.74 -2.21 2.10
N TYR A 125 -0.39 -1.87 2.75
CA TYR A 125 -0.48 -1.93 4.21
C TYR A 125 -0.25 -3.35 4.75
N LEU A 126 -0.91 -4.36 4.16
CA LEU A 126 -0.77 -5.75 4.59
C LEU A 126 0.64 -6.29 4.38
N LEU A 127 1.26 -5.98 3.24
CA LEU A 127 2.63 -6.36 2.91
C LEU A 127 3.61 -5.74 3.90
N ARG A 128 3.52 -4.45 4.15
CA ARG A 128 4.36 -3.77 5.14
C ARG A 128 4.17 -4.32 6.56
N ARG A 129 2.92 -4.56 6.97
CA ARG A 129 2.64 -5.13 8.29
C ARG A 129 3.24 -6.53 8.45
N SER A 130 3.24 -7.33 7.40
CA SER A 130 3.85 -8.66 7.42
C SER A 130 5.36 -8.58 7.54
N SER A 131 5.99 -7.66 6.82
CA SER A 131 7.42 -7.35 6.94
C SER A 131 7.79 -6.91 8.37
N ALA A 132 7.02 -6.02 8.96
CA ALA A 132 7.25 -5.53 10.32
C ALA A 132 7.10 -6.63 11.39
N LYS A 133 6.13 -7.55 11.22
CA LYS A 133 5.95 -8.68 12.14
C LYS A 133 7.13 -9.65 12.12
N ALA A 134 7.66 -9.95 10.93
CA ALA A 134 8.81 -10.83 10.77
C ALA A 134 10.08 -10.26 11.42
N GLN A 135 10.17 -8.92 11.53
CA GLN A 135 11.30 -8.22 12.13
C GLN A 135 11.18 -7.99 13.66
N GLY A 136 10.17 -8.58 14.33
CA GLY A 136 10.07 -8.54 15.79
C GLY A 136 9.51 -7.26 16.38
N GLY A 137 8.68 -6.53 15.64
CA GLY A 137 7.96 -5.35 16.14
C GLY A 137 8.42 -4.04 15.52
N LEU A 138 7.65 -2.99 15.75
CA LEU A 138 7.86 -1.63 15.29
C LEU A 138 9.36 -1.26 15.18
N VAL A 139 9.88 -1.24 13.97
CA VAL A 139 11.11 -0.52 13.69
C VAL A 139 10.73 0.96 13.72
N ALA A 140 10.83 1.56 14.92
CA ALA A 140 11.03 2.99 14.98
C ALA A 140 12.23 3.29 14.09
N CYS A 141 12.13 4.29 13.22
CA CYS A 141 13.26 4.82 12.49
C CYS A 141 14.34 5.14 13.55
N ARG A 142 15.29 4.23 13.73
CA ARG A 142 16.48 4.52 14.50
C ARG A 142 17.46 5.16 13.53
N ASP A 143 18.06 6.22 13.97
CA ASP A 143 19.15 6.89 13.31
C ASP A 143 20.12 5.86 12.74
N ILE A 144 20.49 6.03 11.46
CA ILE A 144 21.46 5.20 10.81
C ILE A 144 22.77 5.39 11.55
N ASP A 145 23.27 4.34 12.18
CA ASP A 145 24.60 4.36 12.80
C ASP A 145 25.62 4.51 11.66
N GLU A 146 26.40 5.59 11.73
CA GLU A 146 27.37 5.99 10.71
C GLU A 146 28.46 4.93 10.42
N SER A 147 28.52 3.85 11.22
CA SER A 147 29.56 2.82 11.16
C SER A 147 29.31 1.69 10.15
N THR A 148 28.14 1.62 9.48
CA THR A 148 27.77 0.47 8.64
C THR A 148 27.58 0.84 7.15
N THR A 149 28.47 1.63 6.59
CA THR A 149 28.44 1.98 5.16
C THR A 149 29.38 1.09 4.34
N GLU A 150 29.10 -0.20 4.24
CA GLU A 150 29.63 -0.99 3.14
C GLU A 150 28.59 -0.91 2.00
N ALA A 151 28.84 -0.02 1.06
CA ALA A 151 28.04 0.17 -0.13
C ALA A 151 28.31 -1.00 -1.10
N LEU A 152 27.34 -1.91 -1.21
CA LEU A 152 27.32 -2.86 -2.32
C LEU A 152 26.81 -2.13 -3.58
N VAL A 153 27.66 -2.06 -4.58
CA VAL A 153 27.32 -1.54 -5.91
C VAL A 153 26.31 -2.52 -6.53
N TRP A 154 25.07 -2.07 -6.70
CA TRP A 154 24.09 -2.82 -7.48
C TRP A 154 24.38 -2.62 -8.96
N GLU A 155 24.77 -3.69 -9.63
CA GLU A 155 24.70 -3.71 -11.09
C GLU A 155 23.21 -3.76 -11.49
N PRO A 156 22.69 -2.77 -12.23
CA PRO A 156 21.36 -2.89 -12.81
C PRO A 156 21.39 -4.15 -13.66
N ALA A 157 20.49 -5.08 -13.43
CA ALA A 157 20.16 -6.09 -14.44
C ALA A 157 20.03 -5.29 -15.74
N THR A 158 20.92 -5.53 -16.69
CA THR A 158 21.09 -4.75 -17.91
C THR A 158 19.72 -4.48 -18.51
N SER A 159 19.15 -3.34 -18.17
CA SER A 159 18.09 -2.76 -18.95
C SER A 159 18.74 -2.41 -20.27
N GLY A 160 18.57 -3.30 -21.24
CA GLY A 160 18.92 -2.97 -22.61
C GLY A 160 18.41 -1.56 -22.88
N SER A 161 19.23 -0.74 -23.48
CA SER A 161 18.89 0.55 -24.04
C SER A 161 17.81 0.34 -25.10
N GLY A 162 16.60 0.05 -24.65
CA GLY A 162 15.37 0.00 -25.42
C GLY A 162 14.57 1.22 -24.99
N GLU A 163 14.31 2.06 -25.96
CA GLU A 163 13.40 3.18 -25.96
C GLU A 163 12.29 3.05 -24.91
N ALA A 164 11.86 4.15 -24.32
CA ALA A 164 10.63 4.29 -23.50
C ALA A 164 9.37 3.98 -24.37
N SER A 165 9.46 2.91 -25.13
CA SER A 165 8.46 2.25 -25.90
C SER A 165 7.60 1.47 -24.91
N SER A 166 6.39 2.01 -24.62
CA SER A 166 5.24 1.26 -24.15
C SER A 166 5.65 0.04 -23.32
N ARG A 167 5.84 0.23 -22.00
CA ARG A 167 5.81 -0.93 -21.08
C ARG A 167 4.51 -1.64 -21.41
N SER A 168 4.65 -2.69 -22.22
CA SER A 168 3.56 -3.40 -22.86
C SER A 168 2.54 -3.74 -21.80
N ALA A 169 1.31 -3.39 -22.08
CA ALA A 169 0.18 -3.80 -21.28
C ALA A 169 0.40 -5.26 -20.91
N PHE A 170 0.46 -5.56 -19.61
CA PHE A 170 0.57 -6.92 -19.09
C PHE A 170 -0.47 -7.77 -19.84
N ASP A 171 -0.01 -8.68 -20.67
CA ASP A 171 -0.89 -9.44 -21.56
C ASP A 171 -1.47 -10.63 -20.78
N ILE A 172 -2.79 -10.71 -20.72
CA ILE A 172 -3.50 -11.82 -20.06
C ILE A 172 -3.13 -13.19 -20.66
N ARG A 173 -2.60 -13.20 -21.88
CA ARG A 173 -2.05 -14.43 -22.52
C ARG A 173 -0.93 -15.09 -21.72
N MET A 174 -0.32 -14.39 -20.76
CA MET A 174 0.62 -15.02 -19.82
C MET A 174 -0.03 -16.11 -18.96
N LEU A 175 -1.34 -16.13 -18.80
CA LEU A 175 -2.06 -17.20 -18.10
C LEU A 175 -2.18 -18.50 -18.91
N ASP A 176 -1.85 -18.47 -20.19
CA ASP A 176 -1.80 -19.65 -21.07
C ASP A 176 -0.43 -20.39 -20.96
N MET A 177 0.54 -19.82 -20.20
CA MET A 177 1.85 -20.41 -19.93
C MET A 177 1.79 -21.42 -18.79
N GLU A 178 2.85 -22.21 -18.63
CA GLU A 178 3.05 -23.02 -17.43
C GLU A 178 3.31 -22.11 -16.21
N GLU A 179 2.89 -22.56 -15.02
CA GLU A 179 2.99 -21.74 -13.78
C GLU A 179 4.40 -21.18 -13.51
N PRO A 180 5.51 -21.92 -13.64
CA PRO A 180 6.85 -21.37 -13.41
C PRO A 180 7.22 -20.25 -14.38
N GLU A 181 6.85 -20.41 -15.65
CA GLU A 181 7.09 -19.41 -16.68
C GLU A 181 6.25 -18.15 -16.44
N PHE A 182 4.97 -18.34 -16.10
CA PHE A 182 4.10 -17.23 -15.68
C PHE A 182 4.69 -16.45 -14.52
N LEU A 183 5.10 -17.13 -13.44
CA LEU A 183 5.66 -16.47 -12.24
C LEU A 183 6.94 -15.71 -12.55
N ALA A 184 7.83 -16.26 -13.38
CA ALA A 184 9.05 -15.59 -13.80
C ALA A 184 8.75 -14.30 -14.60
N ASN A 185 7.88 -14.39 -15.60
CA ASN A 185 7.49 -13.28 -16.45
C ASN A 185 6.73 -12.21 -15.67
N TYR A 186 5.82 -12.61 -14.77
CA TYR A 186 5.06 -11.69 -13.95
C TYR A 186 5.94 -10.98 -12.93
N SER A 187 6.91 -11.69 -12.34
CA SER A 187 7.91 -11.09 -11.46
C SER A 187 8.79 -10.06 -12.19
N ALA A 188 9.23 -10.38 -13.40
CA ALA A 188 10.02 -9.46 -14.22
C ALA A 188 9.24 -8.21 -14.67
N ALA A 189 7.92 -8.32 -14.81
CA ALA A 189 7.05 -7.21 -15.21
C ALA A 189 6.71 -6.25 -14.06
N ARG A 190 7.08 -6.55 -12.82
CA ARG A 190 6.80 -5.67 -11.67
C ARG A 190 7.36 -4.26 -11.88
N VAL A 191 6.57 -3.28 -11.51
CA VAL A 191 6.93 -1.86 -11.58
C VAL A 191 7.59 -1.39 -10.27
N THR A 192 7.12 -1.97 -9.14
CA THR A 192 7.65 -1.73 -7.80
C THR A 192 8.39 -2.96 -7.28
N GLY A 193 9.25 -2.77 -6.29
CA GLY A 193 9.96 -3.87 -5.63
C GLY A 193 9.57 -4.03 -4.17
N PHE A 194 10.15 -5.04 -3.53
CA PHE A 194 10.02 -5.29 -2.09
C PHE A 194 11.36 -5.08 -1.40
N VAL A 195 11.29 -4.65 -0.14
CA VAL A 195 12.45 -4.55 0.75
C VAL A 195 12.58 -5.83 1.55
N SER A 196 11.46 -6.44 1.97
CA SER A 196 11.50 -7.65 2.77
C SER A 196 11.23 -8.92 1.97
N PRO A 197 11.94 -10.02 2.28
CA PRO A 197 11.65 -11.34 1.69
C PRO A 197 10.23 -11.83 1.98
N GLU A 198 9.68 -11.48 3.15
CA GLU A 198 8.33 -11.88 3.56
C GLU A 198 7.26 -11.26 2.66
N ALA A 199 7.41 -9.97 2.30
CA ALA A 199 6.52 -9.32 1.36
C ALA A 199 6.61 -9.95 -0.02
N GLU A 200 7.81 -10.30 -0.46
CA GLU A 200 8.03 -10.98 -1.74
C GLU A 200 7.38 -12.37 -1.77
N LEU A 201 7.52 -13.15 -0.70
CA LEU A 201 6.87 -14.47 -0.58
C LEU A 201 5.33 -14.34 -0.59
N LEU A 202 4.78 -13.31 0.06
CA LEU A 202 3.34 -13.06 0.02
C LEU A 202 2.87 -12.63 -1.37
N TRP A 203 3.67 -11.84 -2.08
CA TRP A 203 3.39 -11.49 -3.46
C TRP A 203 3.43 -12.72 -4.38
N LEU A 204 4.40 -13.62 -4.21
CA LEU A 204 4.46 -14.88 -4.95
C LEU A 204 3.23 -15.74 -4.71
N ALA A 205 2.79 -15.88 -3.44
CA ALA A 205 1.57 -16.61 -3.12
C ALA A 205 0.32 -15.94 -3.74
N PHE A 206 0.26 -14.61 -3.79
CA PHE A 206 -0.76 -13.87 -4.51
C PHE A 206 -0.70 -14.16 -6.03
N ALA A 207 0.49 -14.16 -6.64
CA ALA A 207 0.68 -14.45 -8.05
C ALA A 207 0.21 -15.87 -8.41
N GLN A 208 0.51 -16.86 -7.56
CA GLN A 208 -0.01 -18.22 -7.71
C GLN A 208 -1.54 -18.29 -7.64
N LEU A 209 -2.16 -17.50 -6.73
CA LEU A 209 -3.62 -17.38 -6.70
C LEU A 209 -4.17 -16.75 -7.98
N CYS A 210 -3.47 -15.76 -8.56
CA CYS A 210 -3.85 -15.20 -9.85
C CYS A 210 -3.81 -16.25 -10.95
N PHE A 211 -2.75 -17.02 -11.03
CA PHE A 211 -2.60 -18.11 -12.00
C PHE A 211 -3.72 -19.14 -11.85
N ALA A 212 -3.91 -19.67 -10.64
CA ALA A 212 -4.96 -20.67 -10.34
C ALA A 212 -6.41 -20.18 -10.61
N ASN A 213 -6.60 -18.85 -10.70
CA ASN A 213 -7.90 -18.23 -10.97
C ASN A 213 -7.96 -17.56 -12.36
N GLY A 214 -7.11 -17.94 -13.31
CA GLY A 214 -6.93 -17.30 -14.61
C GLY A 214 -8.21 -17.01 -15.41
N GLY A 215 -9.22 -17.84 -15.33
CA GLY A 215 -10.52 -17.65 -16.02
C GLY A 215 -11.56 -16.86 -15.22
N LYS A 216 -11.29 -16.43 -14.01
CA LYS A 216 -12.30 -15.77 -13.16
C LYS A 216 -12.42 -14.28 -13.44
N ARG A 217 -13.63 -13.74 -13.16
CA ARG A 217 -13.87 -12.29 -13.21
C ARG A 217 -12.93 -11.56 -12.24
N GLY A 218 -12.37 -10.43 -12.70
CA GLY A 218 -11.47 -9.59 -11.91
C GLY A 218 -10.00 -9.95 -12.00
N ILE A 219 -9.64 -11.07 -12.67
CA ILE A 219 -8.25 -11.51 -12.78
C ILE A 219 -7.34 -10.45 -13.44
N ARG A 220 -7.82 -9.74 -14.47
CA ARG A 220 -7.06 -8.68 -15.13
C ARG A 220 -6.75 -7.53 -14.18
N SER A 221 -7.72 -7.16 -13.34
CA SER A 221 -7.53 -6.14 -12.30
C SER A 221 -6.53 -6.60 -11.26
N ALA A 222 -6.62 -7.86 -10.83
CA ALA A 222 -5.68 -8.44 -9.87
C ALA A 222 -4.25 -8.43 -10.40
N LEU A 223 -4.03 -8.91 -11.61
CA LEU A 223 -2.73 -8.92 -12.26
C LEU A 223 -2.18 -7.50 -12.44
N LYS A 224 -3.01 -6.55 -12.89
CA LYS A 224 -2.59 -5.15 -13.00
C LYS A 224 -2.19 -4.57 -11.64
N ALA A 225 -2.99 -4.78 -10.59
CA ALA A 225 -2.70 -4.25 -9.26
C ALA A 225 -1.40 -4.84 -8.67
N GLY A 226 -1.18 -6.14 -8.84
CA GLY A 226 0.00 -6.82 -8.32
C GLY A 226 1.34 -6.35 -8.91
N LEU A 227 1.34 -5.69 -10.07
CA LEU A 227 2.54 -5.04 -10.63
C LEU A 227 3.03 -3.87 -9.77
N TYR A 228 2.16 -3.28 -8.96
CA TYR A 228 2.39 -2.08 -8.16
C TYR A 228 2.40 -2.36 -6.65
N PHE A 229 2.30 -3.62 -6.22
CA PHE A 229 2.38 -4.00 -4.82
C PHE A 229 3.79 -3.78 -4.28
N THR A 230 3.88 -3.20 -3.08
CA THR A 230 5.15 -2.93 -2.41
C THR A 230 4.97 -2.82 -0.90
N ASP A 231 6.03 -3.13 -0.14
CA ASP A 231 6.12 -2.90 1.30
C ASP A 231 6.89 -1.60 1.64
N GLN A 232 7.32 -0.84 0.63
CA GLN A 232 8.14 0.36 0.80
C GLN A 232 7.35 1.60 1.23
N VAL A 233 6.05 1.61 1.04
CA VAL A 233 5.21 2.76 1.41
C VAL A 233 5.00 2.85 2.92
N GLU A 234 5.08 4.06 3.45
CA GLU A 234 4.94 4.33 4.89
C GLU A 234 3.61 4.98 5.25
N SER A 235 2.92 5.52 4.26
CA SER A 235 1.66 6.22 4.45
C SER A 235 0.60 5.83 3.41
N PRO A 236 -0.69 6.03 3.72
CA PRO A 236 -1.76 5.91 2.74
C PRO A 236 -1.56 6.80 1.51
N ALA A 237 -1.01 8.01 1.69
CA ALA A 237 -0.79 8.97 0.62
C ALA A 237 0.20 8.45 -0.43
N GLU A 238 1.27 7.78 0.00
CA GLU A 238 2.23 7.15 -0.91
C GLU A 238 1.59 6.03 -1.75
N SER A 239 0.76 5.17 -1.14
CA SER A 239 0.01 4.15 -1.90
C SER A 239 -0.91 4.77 -2.93
N LEU A 240 -1.58 5.88 -2.60
CA LEU A 240 -2.45 6.61 -3.52
C LEU A 240 -1.67 7.29 -4.63
N LEU A 241 -0.46 7.80 -4.36
CA LEU A 241 0.43 8.35 -5.38
C LEU A 241 0.74 7.29 -6.44
N ILE A 242 1.17 6.08 -6.01
CA ILE A 242 1.44 4.97 -6.92
C ILE A 242 0.21 4.66 -7.77
N ALA A 243 -0.97 4.56 -7.14
CA ALA A 243 -2.21 4.28 -7.85
C ALA A 243 -2.51 5.35 -8.92
N ARG A 244 -2.36 6.63 -8.58
CA ARG A 244 -2.61 7.75 -9.50
C ARG A 244 -1.60 7.79 -10.64
N CYS A 245 -0.31 7.58 -10.36
CA CYS A 245 0.70 7.46 -11.41
C CYS A 245 0.35 6.31 -12.38
N ALA A 246 -0.03 5.15 -11.84
CA ALA A 246 -0.42 3.98 -12.64
C ALA A 246 -1.69 4.20 -13.48
N GLU A 247 -2.70 4.93 -12.94
CA GLU A 247 -3.92 5.27 -13.66
C GLU A 247 -3.69 6.28 -14.78
N LEU A 248 -2.81 7.24 -14.55
CA LEU A 248 -2.52 8.33 -15.49
C LEU A 248 -1.38 8.00 -16.47
N GLY A 249 -0.74 6.83 -16.32
CA GLY A 249 0.37 6.41 -17.18
C GLY A 249 1.70 7.12 -16.88
N PHE A 250 1.83 7.75 -15.70
CA PHE A 250 3.10 8.31 -15.25
C PHE A 250 4.03 7.22 -14.72
N GLU A 251 5.33 7.49 -14.79
CA GLU A 251 6.33 6.64 -14.13
C GLU A 251 6.11 6.66 -12.62
N ILE A 252 6.29 5.49 -11.99
CA ILE A 252 6.27 5.38 -10.54
C ILE A 252 7.58 5.95 -9.99
N PRO A 253 7.54 6.83 -8.97
CA PRO A 253 8.76 7.34 -8.36
C PRO A 253 9.54 6.23 -7.66
N TYR A 254 10.84 6.40 -7.52
CA TYR A 254 11.61 5.62 -6.56
C TYR A 254 11.16 6.01 -5.15
N LEU A 255 10.77 5.00 -4.37
CA LEU A 255 10.20 5.21 -3.04
C LEU A 255 11.29 5.20 -1.97
N GLN A 256 11.09 6.00 -0.91
CA GLN A 256 11.89 6.02 0.31
C GLN A 256 13.40 6.15 0.03
N VAL A 257 13.78 7.18 -0.76
CA VAL A 257 15.16 7.39 -1.19
C VAL A 257 15.92 8.23 -0.16
N ASN A 258 17.03 7.69 0.33
CA ASN A 258 17.95 8.43 1.20
C ASN A 258 18.91 9.26 0.34
N ILE A 259 18.98 10.56 0.59
CA ILE A 259 19.86 11.48 -0.14
C ILE A 259 21.10 11.78 0.71
N LEU A 260 22.26 11.53 0.12
CA LEU A 260 23.55 11.74 0.77
C LEU A 260 24.25 12.98 0.20
N ASP A 261 24.98 13.68 1.07
CA ASP A 261 25.87 14.77 0.68
C ASP A 261 27.02 14.20 -0.18
N PRO A 262 27.18 14.64 -1.44
CA PRO A 262 28.20 14.11 -2.33
C PRO A 262 29.62 14.43 -1.91
N SER A 263 29.82 15.38 -0.99
CA SER A 263 31.19 15.81 -0.56
C SER A 263 31.74 14.92 0.56
N ASN A 264 30.89 14.39 1.42
CA ASN A 264 31.29 13.68 2.64
C ASN A 264 30.47 12.43 2.95
N GLY A 265 29.45 12.10 2.12
CA GLY A 265 28.59 10.95 2.32
C GLY A 265 27.56 11.08 3.45
N ARG A 266 27.48 12.26 4.11
CA ARG A 266 26.56 12.48 5.22
C ARG A 266 25.10 12.38 4.73
N HIS A 267 24.26 11.71 5.49
CA HIS A 267 22.82 11.64 5.25
C HIS A 267 22.19 13.03 5.40
N LEU A 268 21.56 13.53 4.33
CA LEU A 268 20.85 14.80 4.30
C LEU A 268 19.37 14.64 4.64
N GLY A 269 18.78 13.53 4.22
CA GLY A 269 17.39 13.22 4.47
C GLY A 269 16.88 12.09 3.61
N ARG A 270 15.70 11.57 3.96
CA ARG A 270 14.97 10.58 3.18
C ARG A 270 13.74 11.26 2.58
N VAL A 271 13.49 11.01 1.31
CA VAL A 271 12.34 11.52 0.56
C VAL A 271 11.37 10.38 0.25
N ASP A 272 10.06 10.66 0.30
CA ASP A 272 9.01 9.65 0.11
C ASP A 272 8.95 9.17 -1.34
N GLY A 273 9.23 10.06 -2.30
CA GLY A 273 9.33 9.72 -3.71
C GLY A 273 10.34 10.58 -4.47
N LEU A 274 10.99 9.97 -5.46
CA LEU A 274 11.96 10.62 -6.34
C LEU A 274 11.73 10.20 -7.80
N TRP A 275 11.55 11.17 -8.68
CA TRP A 275 11.71 11.00 -10.13
C TRP A 275 13.09 11.56 -10.52
N PRO A 276 14.10 10.70 -10.67
CA PRO A 276 15.44 11.16 -10.98
C PRO A 276 15.55 11.58 -12.46
N SER A 277 16.32 12.62 -12.74
CA SER A 277 16.78 12.86 -14.10
C SER A 277 17.72 11.73 -14.56
N GLU A 278 17.94 11.61 -15.87
CA GLU A 278 18.86 10.60 -16.41
C GLU A 278 20.26 10.66 -15.79
N ALA A 279 20.76 11.87 -15.54
CA ALA A 279 22.05 12.09 -14.91
C ALA A 279 22.10 11.58 -13.46
N VAL A 280 21.00 11.73 -12.71
CA VAL A 280 20.88 11.32 -11.31
C VAL A 280 20.59 9.83 -11.20
N GLN A 281 19.84 9.25 -12.13
CA GLN A 281 19.46 7.84 -12.11
C GLN A 281 20.67 6.89 -12.04
N LYS A 282 21.76 7.24 -12.71
CA LYS A 282 23.02 6.48 -12.69
C LYS A 282 23.73 6.49 -11.32
N SER A 283 23.36 7.41 -10.45
CA SER A 283 23.91 7.55 -9.10
C SER A 283 23.05 6.87 -8.02
N LEU A 284 21.91 6.30 -8.40
CA LEU A 284 21.05 5.55 -7.49
C LEU A 284 21.62 4.16 -7.26
N TYR A 285 21.85 3.81 -6.02
CA TYR A 285 22.24 2.46 -5.63
C TYR A 285 21.34 1.92 -4.52
N ARG A 286 21.25 0.61 -4.45
CA ARG A 286 20.49 -0.08 -3.40
C ARG A 286 21.50 -0.61 -2.38
N SER A 287 21.31 -0.25 -1.14
CA SER A 287 21.99 -0.92 -0.04
C SER A 287 21.30 -2.26 0.25
N ASP A 288 22.06 -3.30 0.57
CA ASP A 288 21.51 -4.55 1.13
C ASP A 288 20.92 -4.37 2.52
N SER A 289 21.13 -3.19 3.11
CA SER A 289 20.50 -2.83 4.36
C SER A 289 18.99 -2.58 4.15
N ARG A 290 18.22 -2.82 5.22
CA ARG A 290 16.77 -2.58 5.33
C ARG A 290 16.36 -1.11 5.11
N PHE A 291 17.28 -0.22 4.78
CA PHE A 291 17.09 1.23 4.73
C PHE A 291 16.76 1.79 3.34
N GLY A 292 16.52 0.93 2.36
CA GLY A 292 16.06 1.38 1.05
C GLY A 292 17.16 1.81 0.08
N ARG A 293 16.82 2.73 -0.79
CA ARG A 293 17.72 3.23 -1.84
C ARG A 293 18.46 4.46 -1.38
N PHE A 294 19.72 4.58 -1.81
CA PHE A 294 20.57 5.71 -1.54
C PHE A 294 20.90 6.44 -2.83
N LEU A 295 20.99 7.74 -2.74
CA LEU A 295 21.44 8.59 -3.82
C LEU A 295 22.64 9.40 -3.35
N GLN A 296 23.78 9.14 -3.96
CA GLN A 296 24.96 9.96 -3.82
C GLN A 296 25.28 10.58 -5.19
N CYS A 297 24.86 11.83 -5.39
CA CYS A 297 25.13 12.53 -6.64
C CYS A 297 26.03 13.74 -6.41
N ARG A 298 26.85 14.08 -7.42
CA ARG A 298 27.56 15.36 -7.42
C ARG A 298 26.55 16.48 -7.57
N ARG A 299 26.86 17.65 -7.01
CA ARG A 299 26.08 18.86 -7.23
C ARG A 299 26.03 19.17 -8.74
N LEU A 300 24.83 19.05 -9.33
CA LEU A 300 24.65 19.19 -10.78
C LEU A 300 23.95 20.51 -11.18
N GLY A 301 23.77 21.45 -10.23
CA GLY A 301 22.89 22.60 -10.45
C GLY A 301 21.43 22.14 -10.48
N ASP A 302 20.57 22.72 -11.32
CA ASP A 302 19.22 22.21 -11.58
C ASP A 302 19.36 20.88 -12.33
N ASN A 303 19.19 19.79 -11.59
CA ASN A 303 19.37 18.45 -12.14
C ASN A 303 18.09 17.89 -12.78
N GLY A 304 16.98 18.65 -12.78
CA GLY A 304 15.70 18.25 -13.36
C GLY A 304 14.97 17.12 -12.61
N SER A 305 15.50 16.66 -11.48
CA SER A 305 14.87 15.63 -10.66
C SER A 305 13.78 16.23 -9.78
N ILE A 306 12.69 15.48 -9.61
CA ILE A 306 11.53 15.90 -8.79
C ILE A 306 11.47 15.02 -7.55
N VAL A 307 11.28 15.67 -6.41
CA VAL A 307 11.10 15.05 -5.10
C VAL A 307 9.68 15.29 -4.61
N ILE A 308 9.12 14.30 -3.93
CA ILE A 308 7.86 14.45 -3.20
C ILE A 308 8.03 13.96 -1.77
N ASP A 309 7.48 14.74 -0.84
CA ASP A 309 7.36 14.40 0.57
C ASP A 309 5.91 14.58 1.02
N PHE A 310 5.42 13.66 1.83
CA PHE A 310 4.08 13.73 2.41
C PHE A 310 4.15 14.20 3.85
N ASP A 311 3.71 15.42 4.10
CA ASP A 311 3.60 15.98 5.45
C ASP A 311 2.34 15.51 6.15
N GLY A 312 2.48 14.58 7.09
CA GLY A 312 1.38 14.13 7.95
C GLY A 312 1.04 15.17 9.04
N LYS A 313 -0.24 15.52 9.20
CA LYS A 313 -0.73 16.42 10.26
C LYS A 313 -0.28 16.05 11.70
N LEU A 314 0.11 14.80 11.92
CA LEU A 314 0.57 14.31 13.23
C LEU A 314 1.96 14.83 13.61
N LYS A 315 2.81 15.20 12.65
CA LYS A 315 4.15 15.77 12.90
C LYS A 315 4.08 17.12 13.67
N TYR A 316 2.95 17.79 13.65
CA TYR A 316 2.81 19.19 14.11
C TYR A 316 2.09 19.36 15.44
N ARG A 317 1.93 18.30 16.25
CA ARG A 317 1.20 18.40 17.52
C ARG A 317 2.02 18.88 18.72
N GLN A 318 3.34 18.75 18.67
CA GLN A 318 4.26 19.22 19.71
C GLN A 318 5.52 19.79 19.05
N ASP A 319 6.09 20.87 19.57
CA ASP A 319 7.34 21.52 19.11
C ASP A 319 7.34 21.96 17.62
N TYR A 320 6.21 22.52 17.18
CA TYR A 320 5.95 22.89 15.78
C TYR A 320 7.09 23.70 15.13
N ALA A 321 7.63 24.71 15.85
CA ALA A 321 8.64 25.61 15.30
C ALA A 321 9.97 24.89 15.01
N GLU A 322 10.39 24.00 15.92
CA GLU A 322 11.64 23.25 15.77
C GLU A 322 11.54 22.22 14.65
N ILE A 323 10.40 21.52 14.57
CA ILE A 323 10.14 20.54 13.51
C ILE A 323 10.14 21.22 12.15
N LEU A 324 9.45 22.36 12.00
CA LEU A 324 9.43 23.13 10.76
C LEU A 324 10.82 23.63 10.37
N GLU A 325 11.62 24.11 11.31
CA GLU A 325 12.97 24.59 11.00
C GLU A 325 13.87 23.47 10.53
N ARG A 326 13.85 22.29 11.18
CA ARG A 326 14.57 21.10 10.76
C ARG A 326 14.15 20.65 9.36
N GLU A 327 12.85 20.63 9.10
CA GLU A 327 12.30 20.27 7.79
C GLU A 327 12.75 21.24 6.70
N ARG A 328 12.70 22.55 6.98
CA ARG A 328 13.19 23.58 6.07
C ARG A 328 14.69 23.45 5.79
N GLN A 329 15.49 23.17 6.82
CA GLN A 329 16.93 22.92 6.66
C GLN A 329 17.20 21.70 5.79
N ARG A 330 16.45 20.61 5.99
CA ARG A 330 16.53 19.39 5.17
C ARG A 330 16.18 19.69 3.71
N GLN A 331 15.04 20.33 3.47
CA GLN A 331 14.61 20.70 2.11
C GLN A 331 15.61 21.63 1.43
N ASN A 332 16.14 22.62 2.14
CA ASN A 332 17.18 23.51 1.61
C ASN A 332 18.45 22.73 1.26
N ALA A 333 18.88 21.81 2.11
CA ALA A 333 20.08 21.00 1.85
C ALA A 333 19.92 20.14 0.59
N ILE A 334 18.76 19.50 0.41
CA ILE A 334 18.42 18.69 -0.76
C ILE A 334 18.25 19.60 -2.00
N GLY A 335 17.55 20.72 -1.87
CA GLY A 335 17.35 21.69 -2.95
C GLY A 335 18.68 22.29 -3.47
N ASN A 336 19.66 22.50 -2.57
CA ASN A 336 21.01 22.96 -2.95
C ASN A 336 21.78 21.96 -3.83
N LEU A 337 21.35 20.70 -3.89
CA LEU A 337 21.89 19.71 -4.83
C LEU A 337 21.17 19.75 -6.20
N GLY A 338 20.18 20.66 -6.37
CA GLY A 338 19.46 20.84 -7.63
C GLY A 338 18.18 20.03 -7.76
N PHE A 339 17.66 19.45 -6.67
CA PHE A 339 16.36 18.79 -6.67
C PHE A 339 15.23 19.81 -6.57
N ARG A 340 14.10 19.50 -7.22
CA ARG A 340 12.86 20.29 -7.13
C ARG A 340 11.84 19.57 -6.23
N PHE A 341 11.26 20.31 -5.28
CA PHE A 341 10.15 19.84 -4.44
C PHE A 341 8.81 20.19 -5.05
#